data_790bb6fd6042a9e3f0e8e2979a85e716
#
_entry.id   790bb6fd6042a9e3f0e8e2979a85e716
#
_cell.length_a   1.000
_cell.length_b   1.000
_cell.length_c   1.000
_cell.angle_alpha   90.00
_cell.angle_beta   90.00
_cell.angle_gamma   90.00
#
_symmetry.space_group_name_H-M   'P 1'
#
loop_
_entity.id
_entity.type
_entity.pdbx_description
1 polymer ?
#
loop_
_entity_poly.entity_id
_entity_poly.type
_entity_poly.pdbx_seq_one_letter_code
_entity_poly.pdbx_strand_id
1 'polypeptide(L)'
;MKQLVLLTLVLLSIGISAQKVVNPLNSPYYIKGTTEINPSTGEVTLHNIETKGFSFRNSKDVIKSTEKNEKAVFVFDQITAEPEISLIDKRLQLWRQDRYGNWMTDEESGNGITEQRLNKNITIMLVLDCSNSLGDDFVRVKAGAKSFIEKLIYASNSGFVHIGVIGFSSIEKTQVCDIRPLTSKSMTEIVTFINNLQPDNATALYYAMDKATTMLDNYVQKNFKNIPNENYEGSCLLAFTDGIDNATRYPERKIFTYNQAYNDIKNTLNTKKIKDQHIETYVIGARGIDIKSEAQVADFKSNLEGLIPEENNGQFKYLENMIELEATFQEIANGLTQRWQNLSCTAPLTHEGGVCWTLGEIPETTTIKQDEGEVKTVALRHYFAPIVGIGGGVIQDKYAPADGKKYYGFFNLEIGFDYAYPISKDFSVGGYFIFYNGFHGIKTTPNCYNPGLKIGPLITMGNYSGGGSAFVLGLGYEVGATKGFETKQHRFDIRLGATFLAGHFLGLDISTGYGTQCTLTYGYNFNLLK
;
A
#
# COMPACT_ATOMS: atom_id res chain seq x y z
N MET A 1 4.15 -5.69 55.99
CA MET A 1 5.01 -6.55 55.16
C MET A 1 4.31 -7.81 54.64
N LYS A 2 3.64 -8.65 55.45
CA LYS A 2 2.95 -9.85 54.92
C LYS A 2 1.88 -9.60 53.87
N GLN A 3 1.11 -8.51 53.97
CA GLN A 3 0.10 -8.13 52.96
C GLN A 3 0.70 -7.59 51.65
N LEU A 4 1.86 -6.95 51.71
CA LEU A 4 2.57 -6.47 50.51
C LEU A 4 3.20 -7.63 49.72
N VAL A 5 3.72 -8.65 50.42
CA VAL A 5 4.28 -9.87 49.80
C VAL A 5 3.17 -10.71 49.15
N LEU A 6 1.98 -10.76 49.76
CA LEU A 6 0.82 -11.45 49.17
C LEU A 6 0.31 -10.77 47.93
N LEU A 7 0.28 -9.41 47.90
CA LEU A 7 -0.11 -8.63 46.74
C LEU A 7 0.89 -8.79 45.57
N THR A 8 2.20 -8.85 45.88
CA THR A 8 3.25 -9.07 44.87
C THR A 8 3.20 -10.51 44.31
N LEU A 9 2.89 -11.51 45.14
CA LEU A 9 2.69 -12.90 44.68
C LEU A 9 1.40 -13.04 43.82
N VAL A 10 0.34 -12.35 44.15
CA VAL A 10 -0.89 -12.32 43.33
C VAL A 10 -0.66 -11.59 42.02
N LEU A 11 0.11 -10.50 41.99
CA LEU A 11 0.50 -9.81 40.77
C LEU A 11 1.46 -10.62 39.89
N LEU A 12 2.34 -11.42 40.46
CA LEU A 12 3.22 -12.37 39.78
C LEU A 12 2.45 -13.59 39.22
N SER A 13 1.37 -14.01 39.87
CA SER A 13 0.53 -15.13 39.39
C SER A 13 -0.44 -14.72 38.26
N ILE A 14 -0.71 -13.44 38.09
CA ILE A 14 -1.51 -12.93 36.97
C ILE A 14 -0.66 -12.81 35.69
N GLY A 15 0.68 -12.85 35.79
CA GLY A 15 1.62 -12.78 34.68
C GLY A 15 1.87 -14.08 33.90
N ILE A 16 1.30 -15.21 34.34
CA ILE A 16 1.36 -16.47 33.58
C ILE A 16 0.11 -16.50 32.68
N SER A 17 0.07 -15.68 31.65
CA SER A 17 -0.86 -15.91 30.56
C SER A 17 -0.46 -17.21 29.88
N ALA A 18 -1.33 -18.21 29.93
CA ALA A 18 -1.17 -19.42 29.14
C ALA A 18 -0.89 -19.02 27.69
N GLN A 19 0.29 -19.34 27.21
CA GLN A 19 0.69 -19.10 25.84
C GLN A 19 -0.30 -19.87 24.96
N LYS A 20 -1.24 -19.16 24.33
CA LYS A 20 -2.28 -19.77 23.51
C LYS A 20 -1.58 -20.36 22.30
N VAL A 21 -1.63 -21.67 22.16
CA VAL A 21 -1.11 -22.37 20.99
C VAL A 21 -1.89 -21.88 19.76
N VAL A 22 -1.30 -20.98 19.03
CA VAL A 22 -1.86 -20.48 17.76
C VAL A 22 -1.50 -21.50 16.69
N ASN A 23 -2.51 -22.05 16.00
CA ASN A 23 -2.27 -22.94 14.87
C ASN A 23 -2.20 -22.09 13.58
N PRO A 24 -1.04 -21.98 12.91
CA PRO A 24 -0.88 -21.18 11.70
C PRO A 24 -1.75 -21.68 10.54
N LEU A 25 -2.20 -22.93 10.58
CA LEU A 25 -3.08 -23.50 9.55
C LEU A 25 -4.52 -22.93 9.60
N ASN A 26 -4.85 -22.18 10.64
CA ASN A 26 -6.10 -21.42 10.70
C ASN A 26 -6.04 -20.10 9.90
N SER A 27 -4.84 -19.68 9.46
CA SER A 27 -4.70 -18.52 8.58
C SER A 27 -5.44 -18.75 7.25
N PRO A 28 -6.13 -17.73 6.70
CA PRO A 28 -6.71 -17.82 5.36
C PRO A 28 -5.63 -17.92 4.26
N TYR A 29 -4.39 -17.51 4.56
CA TYR A 29 -3.26 -17.53 3.65
C TYR A 29 -2.05 -18.17 4.32
N TYR A 30 -1.66 -19.34 3.85
CA TYR A 30 -0.42 -19.97 4.31
C TYR A 30 0.27 -20.79 3.20
N ILE A 31 1.57 -20.94 3.36
CA ILE A 31 2.41 -21.91 2.65
C ILE A 31 3.05 -22.79 3.72
N LYS A 32 2.82 -24.08 3.67
CA LYS A 32 3.36 -25.08 4.61
C LYS A 32 4.23 -26.07 3.86
N GLY A 33 5.27 -26.54 4.49
CA GLY A 33 6.13 -27.60 3.96
C GLY A 33 6.94 -28.26 5.07
N THR A 34 7.84 -29.15 4.65
CA THR A 34 8.79 -29.84 5.52
C THR A 34 10.19 -29.60 5.00
N THR A 35 11.08 -29.06 5.83
CA THR A 35 12.49 -28.88 5.52
C THR A 35 13.29 -30.14 5.82
N GLU A 36 14.18 -30.51 4.91
CA GLU A 36 15.13 -31.61 5.04
C GLU A 36 16.53 -31.11 4.72
N ILE A 37 17.50 -31.45 5.56
CA ILE A 37 18.90 -31.06 5.40
C ILE A 37 19.67 -32.23 4.82
N ASN A 38 20.34 -32.04 3.66
CA ASN A 38 21.25 -33.03 3.12
C ASN A 38 22.53 -33.07 3.98
N PRO A 39 22.83 -34.15 4.72
CA PRO A 39 23.95 -34.18 5.65
C PRO A 39 25.32 -34.11 4.97
N SER A 40 25.39 -34.39 3.65
CA SER A 40 26.64 -34.39 2.89
C SER A 40 26.96 -33.03 2.27
N THR A 41 25.93 -32.26 1.89
CA THR A 41 26.10 -30.98 1.18
C THR A 41 25.70 -29.77 2.04
N GLY A 42 24.97 -29.96 3.14
CA GLY A 42 24.35 -28.88 3.91
C GLY A 42 23.17 -28.21 3.20
N GLU A 43 22.79 -28.70 2.01
CA GLU A 43 21.69 -28.13 1.23
C GLU A 43 20.34 -28.43 1.92
N VAL A 44 19.52 -27.41 2.05
CA VAL A 44 18.16 -27.52 2.61
C VAL A 44 17.15 -27.58 1.49
N THR A 45 16.28 -28.59 1.52
CA THR A 45 15.18 -28.76 0.56
C THR A 45 13.84 -28.62 1.27
N LEU A 46 12.81 -28.16 0.55
CA LEU A 46 11.45 -28.05 1.03
C LEU A 46 10.58 -29.08 0.30
N HIS A 47 9.91 -29.92 1.07
CA HIS A 47 9.03 -31.00 0.58
C HIS A 47 7.61 -30.82 1.08
N ASN A 48 6.67 -31.59 0.51
CA ASN A 48 5.28 -31.69 0.95
C ASN A 48 4.62 -30.29 1.06
N ILE A 49 4.76 -29.49 -0.01
CA ILE A 49 4.27 -28.12 -0.02
C ILE A 49 2.74 -28.13 -0.13
N GLU A 50 2.08 -27.54 0.87
CA GLU A 50 0.64 -27.29 0.91
C GLU A 50 0.39 -25.79 0.99
N THR A 51 -0.64 -25.31 0.30
CA THR A 51 -1.03 -23.90 0.33
C THR A 51 -2.50 -23.73 0.59
N LYS A 52 -2.82 -22.59 1.22
CA LYS A 52 -4.19 -22.08 1.32
C LYS A 52 -4.18 -20.61 1.00
N GLY A 53 -5.11 -20.17 0.15
CA GLY A 53 -5.18 -18.80 -0.31
C GLY A 53 -4.02 -18.34 -1.21
N PHE A 54 -3.09 -19.26 -1.57
CA PHE A 54 -2.01 -19.02 -2.52
C PHE A 54 -2.02 -20.06 -3.61
N SER A 55 -1.72 -19.64 -4.84
CA SER A 55 -1.34 -20.49 -5.94
C SER A 55 -0.02 -20.01 -6.55
N PHE A 56 0.77 -20.91 -7.14
CA PHE A 56 2.02 -20.60 -7.81
C PHE A 56 2.29 -21.57 -8.97
N ARG A 57 3.09 -21.13 -9.93
CA ARG A 57 3.31 -21.88 -11.18
C ARG A 57 4.08 -23.18 -10.97
N ASN A 58 5.07 -23.22 -10.10
CA ASN A 58 5.90 -24.38 -9.85
C ASN A 58 5.44 -25.09 -8.58
N SER A 59 4.54 -26.04 -8.72
CA SER A 59 4.07 -26.92 -7.66
C SER A 59 4.92 -28.19 -7.53
N LYS A 60 6.22 -28.12 -7.75
CA LYS A 60 7.11 -29.26 -7.53
C LYS A 60 7.36 -29.40 -6.03
N ASP A 61 7.30 -30.65 -5.57
CA ASP A 61 7.48 -31.02 -4.15
C ASP A 61 8.87 -30.68 -3.57
N VAL A 62 9.78 -30.24 -4.42
CA VAL A 62 11.16 -29.92 -4.02
C VAL A 62 11.58 -28.59 -4.63
N ILE A 63 11.82 -27.62 -3.76
CA ILE A 63 12.42 -26.35 -4.15
C ILE A 63 13.81 -26.27 -3.50
N LYS A 64 14.86 -26.13 -4.32
CA LYS A 64 16.21 -25.96 -3.82
C LYS A 64 16.38 -24.60 -3.18
N SER A 65 16.99 -24.59 -2.00
CA SER A 65 17.38 -23.37 -1.32
C SER A 65 18.80 -22.96 -1.70
N THR A 66 19.07 -21.66 -1.69
CA THR A 66 20.41 -21.10 -1.72
C THR A 66 20.74 -20.49 -0.37
N GLU A 67 21.92 -20.81 0.17
CA GLU A 67 22.39 -20.18 1.40
C GLU A 67 22.57 -18.68 1.22
N LYS A 68 21.95 -17.92 2.09
CA LYS A 68 22.24 -16.51 2.26
C LYS A 68 22.06 -16.14 3.73
N ASN A 69 23.16 -15.75 4.39
CA ASN A 69 23.16 -15.33 5.79
C ASN A 69 22.60 -16.37 6.77
N GLU A 70 23.08 -17.62 6.68
CA GLU A 70 22.67 -18.73 7.55
C GLU A 70 21.19 -19.12 7.45
N LYS A 71 20.51 -18.71 6.41
CA LYS A 71 19.09 -19.01 6.14
C LYS A 71 18.93 -19.71 4.80
N ALA A 72 18.09 -20.73 4.77
CA ALA A 72 17.58 -21.28 3.53
C ALA A 72 16.54 -20.31 2.94
N VAL A 73 16.59 -20.14 1.62
CA VAL A 73 15.66 -19.26 0.89
C VAL A 73 14.90 -20.11 -0.13
N PHE A 74 13.60 -20.16 -0.01
CA PHE A 74 12.70 -20.88 -0.91
C PHE A 74 11.95 -19.86 -1.78
N VAL A 75 12.05 -20.00 -3.09
CA VAL A 75 11.44 -19.07 -4.04
C VAL A 75 10.23 -19.74 -4.71
N PHE A 76 9.09 -19.09 -4.62
CA PHE A 76 7.85 -19.50 -5.27
C PHE A 76 7.58 -18.57 -6.46
N ASP A 77 7.63 -19.13 -7.66
CA ASP A 77 7.47 -18.36 -8.89
C ASP A 77 6.01 -18.09 -9.22
N GLN A 78 5.73 -16.86 -9.65
CA GLN A 78 4.41 -16.43 -10.10
C GLN A 78 3.30 -16.73 -9.09
N ILE A 79 3.52 -16.31 -7.86
CA ILE A 79 2.55 -16.52 -6.78
C ILE A 79 1.37 -15.56 -6.92
N THR A 80 0.18 -16.07 -6.71
CA THR A 80 -1.07 -15.30 -6.61
C THR A 80 -1.79 -15.64 -5.32
N ALA A 81 -2.58 -14.70 -4.81
CA ALA A 81 -3.44 -14.89 -3.65
C ALA A 81 -4.92 -14.89 -4.05
N GLU A 82 -5.73 -15.78 -3.44
CA GLU A 82 -7.18 -15.91 -3.66
C GLU A 82 -7.93 -15.85 -2.30
N PRO A 83 -8.84 -14.91 -2.07
CA PRO A 83 -9.20 -13.81 -2.97
C PRO A 83 -8.01 -12.88 -3.26
N GLU A 84 -8.08 -12.21 -4.40
CA GLU A 84 -6.98 -11.39 -4.89
C GLU A 84 -6.61 -10.27 -3.91
N ILE A 85 -5.41 -10.37 -3.34
CA ILE A 85 -4.81 -9.35 -2.49
C ILE A 85 -3.44 -8.98 -3.03
N SER A 86 -3.06 -7.73 -2.94
CA SER A 86 -1.69 -7.32 -3.27
C SER A 86 -0.73 -7.93 -2.26
N LEU A 87 0.28 -8.66 -2.76
CA LEU A 87 1.38 -9.19 -1.94
C LEU A 87 2.53 -8.19 -1.77
N ILE A 88 2.45 -7.04 -2.47
CA ILE A 88 3.46 -5.98 -2.39
C ILE A 88 3.52 -5.45 -0.95
N ASP A 89 4.74 -5.38 -0.41
CA ASP A 89 5.03 -4.94 0.96
C ASP A 89 4.37 -5.79 2.07
N LYS A 90 3.82 -6.96 1.75
CA LYS A 90 3.33 -7.90 2.75
C LYS A 90 4.50 -8.71 3.32
N ARG A 91 4.40 -9.03 4.61
CA ARG A 91 5.37 -9.88 5.29
C ARG A 91 4.70 -11.18 5.69
N LEU A 92 5.41 -12.30 5.55
CA LEU A 92 4.96 -13.58 6.09
C LEU A 92 5.58 -13.81 7.47
N GLN A 93 4.76 -14.31 8.36
CA GLN A 93 5.22 -14.82 9.65
C GLN A 93 5.68 -16.26 9.46
N LEU A 94 6.93 -16.56 9.84
CA LEU A 94 7.43 -17.95 9.88
C LEU A 94 6.98 -18.62 11.18
N TRP A 95 6.51 -19.86 11.03
CA TRP A 95 6.21 -20.80 12.09
C TRP A 95 7.04 -22.05 11.87
N ARG A 96 7.57 -22.62 12.95
CA ARG A 96 8.31 -23.89 12.94
C ARG A 96 7.64 -24.88 13.88
N GLN A 97 7.63 -26.15 13.50
CA GLN A 97 7.24 -27.19 14.41
C GLN A 97 8.39 -27.58 15.33
N ASP A 98 8.10 -27.71 16.63
CA ASP A 98 9.02 -28.32 17.56
C ASP A 98 9.02 -29.86 17.36
N ARG A 99 9.90 -30.55 18.08
CA ARG A 99 9.99 -32.02 18.04
C ARG A 99 8.72 -32.75 18.50
N TYR A 100 7.77 -32.04 19.07
CA TYR A 100 6.47 -32.58 19.51
C TYR A 100 5.34 -32.27 18.54
N GLY A 101 5.64 -31.57 17.45
CA GLY A 101 4.67 -31.16 16.44
C GLY A 101 3.91 -29.86 16.76
N ASN A 102 4.29 -29.12 17.81
CA ASN A 102 3.67 -27.84 18.14
C ASN A 102 4.25 -26.72 17.28
N TRP A 103 3.39 -25.83 16.79
CA TRP A 103 3.81 -24.66 16.05
C TRP A 103 4.31 -23.55 16.98
N MET A 104 5.49 -23.03 16.68
CA MET A 104 6.13 -21.94 17.39
C MET A 104 6.49 -20.83 16.41
N THR A 105 6.28 -19.56 16.81
CA THR A 105 6.75 -18.41 16.04
C THR A 105 8.26 -18.31 16.15
N ASP A 106 8.91 -17.96 15.05
CA ASP A 106 10.33 -17.64 15.04
C ASP A 106 10.50 -16.12 15.17
N GLU A 107 10.55 -15.63 16.40
CA GLU A 107 10.69 -14.20 16.71
C GLU A 107 12.08 -13.64 16.35
N GLU A 108 13.12 -14.48 16.39
CA GLU A 108 14.50 -14.03 16.14
C GLU A 108 14.81 -13.86 14.64
N SER A 109 14.03 -14.45 13.78
CA SER A 109 14.43 -14.54 12.37
C SER A 109 14.09 -13.32 11.54
N GLY A 110 13.42 -12.29 12.06
CA GLY A 110 13.17 -11.02 11.35
C GLY A 110 12.68 -11.23 9.90
N ASN A 111 11.86 -12.25 9.69
CA ASN A 111 11.62 -12.88 8.41
C ASN A 111 10.62 -12.07 7.59
N GLY A 112 11.15 -11.05 6.95
CA GLY A 112 10.43 -10.44 5.85
C GLY A 112 10.52 -11.33 4.62
N ILE A 113 9.44 -11.41 3.87
CA ILE A 113 9.50 -11.82 2.49
C ILE A 113 10.35 -10.79 1.78
N THR A 114 11.43 -11.26 1.16
CA THR A 114 12.07 -10.44 0.15
C THR A 114 11.27 -10.67 -1.12
N GLU A 115 10.34 -9.79 -1.39
CA GLU A 115 9.63 -9.77 -2.65
C GLU A 115 10.68 -9.59 -3.76
N GLN A 116 10.88 -10.60 -4.58
CA GLN A 116 11.66 -10.44 -5.80
C GLN A 116 10.69 -9.84 -6.83
N ARG A 117 10.89 -8.55 -7.09
CA ARG A 117 10.23 -7.90 -8.21
C ARG A 117 10.69 -8.53 -9.52
N LEU A 118 9.94 -8.28 -10.58
CA LEU A 118 10.27 -8.75 -11.92
C LEU A 118 11.76 -8.59 -12.22
N ASN A 119 12.39 -9.71 -12.54
CA ASN A 119 13.80 -9.80 -12.96
C ASN A 119 13.97 -10.27 -14.41
N LYS A 120 12.88 -10.35 -15.17
CA LYS A 120 12.84 -10.66 -16.60
C LYS A 120 12.35 -9.46 -17.38
N ASN A 121 12.92 -9.28 -18.57
CA ASN A 121 12.54 -8.16 -19.42
C ASN A 121 11.15 -8.38 -20.03
N ILE A 122 10.29 -7.39 -19.92
CA ILE A 122 9.01 -7.34 -20.63
C ILE A 122 8.94 -6.06 -21.45
N THR A 123 8.36 -6.15 -22.65
CA THR A 123 8.09 -4.99 -23.50
C THR A 123 6.60 -4.76 -23.64
N ILE A 124 6.16 -3.53 -23.45
CA ILE A 124 4.74 -3.15 -23.47
C ILE A 124 4.53 -1.97 -24.42
N MET A 125 3.49 -2.07 -25.26
CA MET A 125 3.00 -0.93 -26.04
C MET A 125 1.58 -0.59 -25.62
N LEU A 126 1.39 0.67 -25.20
CA LEU A 126 0.06 1.26 -25.03
C LEU A 126 -0.36 1.91 -26.33
N VAL A 127 -1.55 1.59 -26.80
CA VAL A 127 -2.16 2.13 -28.02
C VAL A 127 -3.45 2.83 -27.63
N LEU A 128 -3.44 4.16 -27.60
CA LEU A 128 -4.49 4.99 -27.03
C LEU A 128 -5.23 5.75 -28.12
N ASP A 129 -6.52 5.55 -28.19
CA ASP A 129 -7.40 6.33 -29.04
C ASP A 129 -7.41 7.80 -28.63
N CYS A 130 -7.19 8.67 -29.60
CA CYS A 130 -7.23 10.12 -29.47
C CYS A 130 -8.27 10.70 -30.48
N SER A 131 -9.31 9.94 -30.82
CA SER A 131 -10.38 10.42 -31.69
C SER A 131 -11.30 11.43 -30.99
N ASN A 132 -11.89 12.34 -31.75
CA ASN A 132 -12.80 13.35 -31.20
C ASN A 132 -14.12 12.77 -30.67
N SER A 133 -14.44 11.49 -30.96
CA SER A 133 -15.59 10.78 -30.40
C SER A 133 -15.53 10.66 -28.87
N LEU A 134 -14.33 10.68 -28.30
CA LEU A 134 -14.12 10.64 -26.86
C LEU A 134 -14.60 11.91 -26.13
N GLY A 135 -14.59 13.08 -26.77
CA GLY A 135 -14.99 14.33 -26.15
C GLY A 135 -14.33 14.54 -24.77
N ASP A 136 -15.17 14.77 -23.76
CA ASP A 136 -14.68 14.98 -22.36
C ASP A 136 -14.07 13.72 -21.73
N ASP A 137 -14.41 12.54 -22.22
CA ASP A 137 -13.86 11.27 -21.71
C ASP A 137 -12.39 11.03 -22.09
N PHE A 138 -11.84 11.82 -23.01
CA PHE A 138 -10.41 11.76 -23.34
C PHE A 138 -9.50 11.98 -22.13
N VAL A 139 -9.94 12.75 -21.14
CA VAL A 139 -9.23 12.92 -19.86
C VAL A 139 -9.13 11.59 -19.10
N ARG A 140 -10.17 10.73 -19.18
CA ARG A 140 -10.20 9.41 -18.53
C ARG A 140 -9.22 8.44 -19.19
N VAL A 141 -9.07 8.51 -20.53
CA VAL A 141 -8.07 7.72 -21.26
C VAL A 141 -6.66 8.04 -20.75
N LYS A 142 -6.35 9.34 -20.63
CA LYS A 142 -5.06 9.79 -20.08
C LYS A 142 -4.86 9.34 -18.62
N ALA A 143 -5.91 9.44 -17.80
CA ALA A 143 -5.85 9.02 -16.39
C ALA A 143 -5.61 7.50 -16.27
N GLY A 144 -6.35 6.69 -17.01
CA GLY A 144 -6.18 5.23 -17.04
C GLY A 144 -4.79 4.80 -17.49
N ALA A 145 -4.28 5.39 -18.58
CA ALA A 145 -2.92 5.10 -19.07
C ALA A 145 -1.84 5.45 -18.02
N LYS A 146 -1.98 6.59 -17.33
CA LYS A 146 -1.06 6.98 -16.25
C LYS A 146 -1.12 6.00 -15.08
N SER A 147 -2.31 5.65 -14.64
CA SER A 147 -2.53 4.71 -13.55
C SER A 147 -1.95 3.32 -13.85
N PHE A 148 -2.07 2.85 -15.10
CA PHE A 148 -1.41 1.63 -15.58
C PHE A 148 0.12 1.70 -15.40
N ILE A 149 0.75 2.78 -15.86
CA ILE A 149 2.20 2.96 -15.77
C ILE A 149 2.68 3.04 -14.32
N GLU A 150 1.94 3.74 -13.46
CA GLU A 150 2.22 3.84 -12.03
C GLU A 150 2.20 2.47 -11.35
N LYS A 151 1.22 1.63 -11.68
CA LYS A 151 1.17 0.25 -11.16
C LYS A 151 2.38 -0.58 -11.59
N LEU A 152 2.77 -0.49 -12.87
CA LEU A 152 3.91 -1.26 -13.38
C LEU A 152 5.24 -0.88 -12.74
N ILE A 153 5.48 0.42 -12.48
CA ILE A 153 6.76 0.85 -11.89
C ILE A 153 6.90 0.36 -10.44
N TYR A 154 5.79 0.27 -9.69
CA TYR A 154 5.82 -0.25 -8.32
C TYR A 154 6.06 -1.77 -8.26
N ALA A 155 5.60 -2.50 -9.26
CA ALA A 155 5.68 -3.96 -9.30
C ALA A 155 6.94 -4.50 -9.97
N SER A 156 7.84 -3.64 -10.48
CA SER A 156 9.04 -4.07 -11.19
C SER A 156 10.32 -3.51 -10.56
N ASN A 157 11.42 -4.23 -10.75
CA ASN A 157 12.74 -3.64 -10.57
C ASN A 157 13.00 -2.64 -11.70
N SER A 158 13.69 -1.56 -11.38
CA SER A 158 14.04 -0.54 -12.37
C SER A 158 14.78 -1.17 -13.57
N GLY A 159 14.26 -0.92 -14.76
CA GLY A 159 14.90 -1.33 -16.01
C GLY A 159 14.44 -2.66 -16.61
N PHE A 160 13.58 -3.44 -15.95
CA PHE A 160 13.04 -4.68 -16.53
C PHE A 160 11.75 -4.49 -17.34
N VAL A 161 10.92 -3.53 -16.97
CA VAL A 161 9.76 -3.13 -17.78
C VAL A 161 10.20 -2.10 -18.81
N HIS A 162 9.88 -2.35 -20.07
CA HIS A 162 10.13 -1.44 -21.18
C HIS A 162 8.79 -1.06 -21.80
N ILE A 163 8.48 0.22 -21.86
CA ILE A 163 7.17 0.69 -22.30
C ILE A 163 7.28 1.80 -23.33
N GLY A 164 6.42 1.74 -24.32
CA GLY A 164 6.16 2.79 -25.29
C GLY A 164 4.67 3.12 -25.37
N VAL A 165 4.35 4.25 -25.97
CA VAL A 165 2.96 4.72 -26.12
C VAL A 165 2.74 5.22 -27.54
N ILE A 166 1.61 4.80 -28.12
CA ILE A 166 1.08 5.37 -29.36
C ILE A 166 -0.25 6.05 -29.01
N GLY A 167 -0.36 7.34 -29.31
CA GLY A 167 -1.64 8.03 -29.39
C GLY A 167 -2.05 8.13 -30.86
N PHE A 168 -3.23 7.65 -31.19
CA PHE A 168 -3.68 7.63 -32.60
C PHE A 168 -5.04 8.29 -32.80
N SER A 169 -5.19 8.88 -33.95
CA SER A 169 -6.47 9.30 -34.55
C SER A 169 -6.42 8.93 -36.04
N SER A 170 -6.05 9.83 -36.94
CA SER A 170 -5.71 9.46 -38.34
C SER A 170 -4.28 8.87 -38.40
N ILE A 171 -3.94 8.27 -39.56
CA ILE A 171 -2.60 7.72 -39.79
C ILE A 171 -1.54 8.83 -39.65
N GLU A 172 -1.79 10.00 -40.25
CA GLU A 172 -0.86 11.13 -40.27
C GLU A 172 -0.70 11.82 -38.91
N LYS A 173 -1.69 11.65 -38.02
CA LYS A 173 -1.70 12.24 -36.68
C LYS A 173 -1.32 11.26 -35.60
N THR A 174 -0.81 10.08 -35.96
CA THR A 174 -0.31 9.10 -35.02
C THR A 174 0.96 9.61 -34.33
N GLN A 175 0.87 9.82 -33.03
CA GLN A 175 1.95 10.28 -32.16
C GLN A 175 2.61 9.08 -31.47
N VAL A 176 3.92 9.10 -31.31
CA VAL A 176 4.69 7.97 -30.80
C VAL A 176 5.65 8.42 -29.71
N CYS A 177 5.60 7.74 -28.58
CA CYS A 177 6.65 7.70 -27.57
C CYS A 177 7.36 6.36 -27.66
N ASP A 178 8.65 6.38 -28.05
CA ASP A 178 9.43 5.17 -28.26
C ASP A 178 9.56 4.33 -27.00
N ILE A 179 9.69 3.00 -27.21
CA ILE A 179 9.88 2.05 -26.12
C ILE A 179 11.20 2.35 -25.40
N ARG A 180 11.13 2.41 -24.09
CA ARG A 180 12.27 2.66 -23.21
C ARG A 180 12.10 1.96 -21.86
N PRO A 181 13.20 1.72 -21.10
CA PRO A 181 13.11 1.18 -19.75
C PRO A 181 12.25 2.08 -18.86
N LEU A 182 11.33 1.51 -18.10
CA LEU A 182 10.49 2.22 -17.16
C LEU A 182 11.27 2.48 -15.87
N THR A 183 11.67 3.72 -15.69
CA THR A 183 12.36 4.25 -14.51
C THR A 183 11.61 5.47 -13.99
N SER A 184 11.89 5.96 -12.81
CA SER A 184 11.26 7.19 -12.30
C SER A 184 11.44 8.39 -13.24
N LYS A 185 12.59 8.48 -13.94
CA LYS A 185 12.86 9.53 -14.92
C LYS A 185 12.01 9.34 -16.19
N SER A 186 12.07 8.17 -16.80
CA SER A 186 11.34 7.89 -18.06
C SER A 186 9.83 7.90 -17.85
N MET A 187 9.34 7.52 -16.66
CA MET A 187 7.93 7.64 -16.29
C MET A 187 7.44 9.09 -16.44
N THR A 188 8.20 10.06 -15.91
CA THR A 188 7.85 11.48 -16.02
C THR A 188 7.75 11.91 -17.49
N GLU A 189 8.68 11.46 -18.34
CA GLU A 189 8.69 11.76 -19.77
C GLU A 189 7.48 11.14 -20.49
N ILE A 190 7.15 9.87 -20.18
CA ILE A 190 6.01 9.15 -20.76
C ILE A 190 4.69 9.79 -20.32
N VAL A 191 4.55 10.11 -19.02
CA VAL A 191 3.36 10.80 -18.49
C VAL A 191 3.20 12.17 -19.12
N THR A 192 4.29 12.90 -19.35
CA THR A 192 4.27 14.18 -20.07
C THR A 192 3.80 14.01 -21.51
N PHE A 193 4.27 12.97 -22.21
CA PHE A 193 3.80 12.63 -23.55
C PHE A 193 2.28 12.36 -23.55
N ILE A 194 1.79 11.51 -22.63
CA ILE A 194 0.36 11.20 -22.51
C ILE A 194 -0.47 12.48 -22.25
N ASN A 195 0.01 13.36 -21.37
CA ASN A 195 -0.68 14.62 -21.08
C ASN A 195 -0.77 15.53 -22.31
N ASN A 196 0.23 15.49 -23.18
CA ASN A 196 0.32 16.32 -24.38
C ASN A 196 -0.42 15.73 -25.60
N LEU A 197 -0.94 14.50 -25.54
CA LEU A 197 -1.77 13.94 -26.57
C LEU A 197 -2.97 14.85 -26.85
N GLN A 198 -3.26 15.08 -28.12
CA GLN A 198 -4.36 15.94 -28.56
C GLN A 198 -5.38 15.11 -29.35
N PRO A 199 -6.67 15.34 -29.15
CA PRO A 199 -7.71 14.68 -29.94
C PRO A 199 -7.73 15.23 -31.37
N ASP A 200 -8.08 14.37 -32.32
CA ASP A 200 -8.30 14.75 -33.74
C ASP A 200 -9.37 13.82 -34.34
N ASN A 201 -9.79 14.13 -35.58
CA ASN A 201 -10.77 13.33 -36.29
C ASN A 201 -10.18 12.00 -36.80
N ALA A 202 -11.06 11.03 -37.01
CA ALA A 202 -10.78 9.68 -37.49
C ALA A 202 -10.22 8.73 -36.45
N THR A 203 -10.26 7.43 -36.76
CA THR A 203 -9.84 6.31 -35.89
C THR A 203 -9.07 5.31 -36.77
N ALA A 204 -7.74 5.28 -36.64
CA ALA A 204 -6.85 4.37 -37.35
C ALA A 204 -6.28 3.30 -36.40
N LEU A 205 -7.15 2.57 -35.72
CA LEU A 205 -6.79 1.58 -34.70
C LEU A 205 -5.87 0.50 -35.27
N TYR A 206 -6.23 -0.09 -36.40
CA TYR A 206 -5.47 -1.21 -36.96
C TYR A 206 -4.08 -0.79 -37.42
N TYR A 207 -3.94 0.42 -37.94
CA TYR A 207 -2.63 1.02 -38.24
C TYR A 207 -1.80 1.19 -36.96
N ALA A 208 -2.40 1.71 -35.92
CA ALA A 208 -1.69 1.94 -34.65
C ALA A 208 -1.24 0.60 -34.00
N MET A 209 -2.08 -0.43 -34.05
CA MET A 209 -1.73 -1.77 -33.56
C MET A 209 -0.62 -2.43 -34.41
N ASP A 210 -0.68 -2.34 -35.74
CA ASP A 210 0.37 -2.85 -36.63
C ASP A 210 1.70 -2.15 -36.37
N LYS A 211 1.67 -0.82 -36.23
CA LYS A 211 2.83 -0.02 -35.86
C LYS A 211 3.41 -0.45 -34.49
N ALA A 212 2.54 -0.68 -33.50
CA ALA A 212 2.91 -1.13 -32.17
C ALA A 212 3.62 -2.50 -32.22
N THR A 213 3.04 -3.48 -32.96
CA THR A 213 3.67 -4.80 -33.13
C THR A 213 5.03 -4.71 -33.80
N THR A 214 5.19 -3.83 -34.77
CA THR A 214 6.46 -3.58 -35.45
C THR A 214 7.48 -2.93 -34.51
N MET A 215 7.06 -1.99 -33.69
CA MET A 215 7.94 -1.35 -32.69
C MET A 215 8.39 -2.33 -31.61
N LEU A 216 7.48 -3.18 -31.11
CA LEU A 216 7.82 -4.24 -30.16
C LEU A 216 8.92 -5.15 -30.72
N ASP A 217 8.72 -5.67 -31.92
CA ASP A 217 9.66 -6.56 -32.57
C ASP A 217 11.02 -5.89 -32.79
N ASN A 218 11.04 -4.72 -33.40
CA ASN A 218 12.28 -3.96 -33.64
C ASN A 218 13.04 -3.66 -32.34
N TYR A 219 12.32 -3.30 -31.28
CA TYR A 219 12.92 -3.02 -30.00
C TYR A 219 13.57 -4.26 -29.38
N VAL A 220 12.86 -5.39 -29.40
CA VAL A 220 13.35 -6.66 -28.85
C VAL A 220 14.53 -7.18 -29.66
N GLN A 221 14.47 -7.13 -31.00
CA GLN A 221 15.57 -7.52 -31.86
C GLN A 221 16.83 -6.67 -31.64
N LYS A 222 16.65 -5.39 -31.37
CA LYS A 222 17.77 -4.46 -31.11
C LYS A 222 18.38 -4.66 -29.71
N ASN A 223 17.55 -4.78 -28.67
CA ASN A 223 18.00 -4.67 -27.29
C ASN A 223 18.09 -6.03 -26.59
N PHE A 224 17.33 -7.05 -27.00
CA PHE A 224 17.22 -8.31 -26.31
C PHE A 224 17.59 -9.53 -27.17
N LYS A 225 18.13 -9.34 -28.36
CA LYS A 225 18.52 -10.43 -29.24
C LYS A 225 19.41 -11.47 -28.56
N ASN A 226 20.37 -11.01 -27.77
CA ASN A 226 21.37 -11.86 -27.10
C ASN A 226 20.96 -12.25 -25.67
N ILE A 227 19.81 -11.82 -25.17
CA ILE A 227 19.31 -12.23 -23.86
C ILE A 227 18.66 -13.61 -24.01
N PRO A 228 18.97 -14.59 -23.13
CA PRO A 228 18.29 -15.89 -23.14
C PRO A 228 16.77 -15.75 -23.04
N ASN A 229 16.02 -16.65 -23.70
CA ASN A 229 14.55 -16.59 -23.69
C ASN A 229 13.97 -16.71 -22.28
N GLU A 230 14.63 -17.41 -21.39
CA GLU A 230 14.27 -17.54 -19.98
C GLU A 230 14.30 -16.20 -19.20
N ASN A 231 15.10 -15.23 -19.67
CA ASN A 231 15.21 -13.88 -19.09
C ASN A 231 14.33 -12.85 -19.81
N TYR A 232 13.47 -13.31 -20.69
CA TYR A 232 12.47 -12.48 -21.37
C TYR A 232 11.06 -12.98 -21.06
N GLU A 233 10.24 -12.13 -20.44
CA GLU A 233 8.87 -12.50 -20.02
C GLU A 233 7.89 -12.47 -21.20
N GLY A 234 8.04 -11.52 -22.09
CA GLY A 234 7.21 -11.42 -23.28
C GLY A 234 7.01 -10.00 -23.80
N SER A 235 6.19 -9.92 -24.83
CA SER A 235 5.70 -8.66 -25.42
C SER A 235 4.21 -8.52 -25.17
N CYS A 236 3.77 -7.34 -24.74
CA CYS A 236 2.38 -7.02 -24.48
C CYS A 236 1.94 -5.80 -25.33
N LEU A 237 0.76 -5.91 -25.92
CA LEU A 237 0.07 -4.81 -26.59
C LEU A 237 -1.26 -4.55 -25.86
N LEU A 238 -1.46 -3.33 -25.35
CA LEU A 238 -2.71 -2.91 -24.73
C LEU A 238 -3.31 -1.77 -25.54
N ALA A 239 -4.41 -2.01 -26.22
CA ALA A 239 -5.13 -1.03 -27.03
C ALA A 239 -6.43 -0.59 -26.36
N PHE A 240 -6.73 0.69 -26.42
CA PHE A 240 -8.01 1.28 -26.06
C PHE A 240 -8.62 2.02 -27.26
N THR A 241 -9.91 1.83 -27.50
CA THR A 241 -10.69 2.58 -28.49
C THR A 241 -12.17 2.70 -28.10
N ASP A 242 -12.81 3.80 -28.51
CA ASP A 242 -14.26 4.00 -28.39
C ASP A 242 -14.98 3.95 -29.77
N GLY A 243 -14.23 3.68 -30.85
CA GLY A 243 -14.75 3.77 -32.21
C GLY A 243 -14.31 2.65 -33.14
N ILE A 244 -15.07 2.54 -34.23
CA ILE A 244 -14.76 1.64 -35.33
C ILE A 244 -13.66 2.26 -36.18
N ASP A 245 -12.66 1.44 -36.55
CA ASP A 245 -11.60 1.90 -37.47
C ASP A 245 -12.22 2.39 -38.80
N ASN A 246 -11.94 3.63 -39.14
CA ASN A 246 -12.43 4.27 -40.33
C ASN A 246 -11.33 4.90 -41.22
N ALA A 247 -10.09 4.80 -40.79
CA ALA A 247 -8.98 5.51 -41.41
C ALA A 247 -7.81 4.61 -41.85
N THR A 248 -7.71 3.37 -41.35
CA THR A 248 -6.56 2.49 -41.69
C THR A 248 -6.58 2.12 -43.18
N ARG A 249 -5.49 2.46 -43.88
CA ARG A 249 -5.23 2.13 -45.27
C ARG A 249 -3.74 1.87 -45.48
N TYR A 250 -3.41 0.85 -46.26
CA TYR A 250 -2.03 0.51 -46.65
C TYR A 250 -1.97 0.30 -48.17
N PRO A 251 -1.86 1.38 -48.98
CA PRO A 251 -1.77 1.28 -50.40
C PRO A 251 -0.63 0.39 -50.90
N GLU A 252 0.49 0.41 -50.20
CA GLU A 252 1.67 -0.41 -50.49
C GLU A 252 1.43 -1.92 -50.27
N ARG A 253 0.50 -2.30 -49.39
CA ARG A 253 0.04 -3.68 -49.14
C ARG A 253 -1.26 -4.00 -49.91
N LYS A 254 -1.78 -3.08 -50.73
CA LYS A 254 -3.09 -3.19 -51.42
C LYS A 254 -4.27 -3.36 -50.46
N ILE A 255 -4.19 -2.71 -49.28
CA ILE A 255 -5.25 -2.69 -48.27
C ILE A 255 -5.96 -1.33 -48.37
N PHE A 256 -7.20 -1.37 -48.82
CA PHE A 256 -8.00 -0.17 -49.11
C PHE A 256 -9.31 -0.12 -48.33
N THR A 257 -9.69 -1.23 -47.69
CA THR A 257 -10.95 -1.33 -46.96
C THR A 257 -10.72 -1.70 -45.51
N TYR A 258 -11.66 -1.32 -44.68
CA TYR A 258 -11.73 -1.67 -43.27
C TYR A 258 -11.54 -3.20 -43.01
N ASN A 259 -12.32 -4.05 -43.74
CA ASN A 259 -12.23 -5.49 -43.56
C ASN A 259 -10.86 -6.07 -43.94
N GLN A 260 -10.21 -5.50 -44.98
CA GLN A 260 -8.85 -5.92 -45.34
C GLN A 260 -7.85 -5.55 -44.24
N ALA A 261 -7.94 -4.34 -43.67
CA ALA A 261 -7.08 -3.90 -42.59
C ALA A 261 -7.30 -4.73 -41.30
N TYR A 262 -8.56 -5.02 -40.97
CA TYR A 262 -8.90 -5.90 -39.89
C TYR A 262 -8.28 -7.31 -40.03
N ASN A 263 -8.45 -7.94 -41.17
CA ASN A 263 -7.91 -9.26 -41.45
C ASN A 263 -6.36 -9.27 -41.44
N ASP A 264 -5.72 -8.21 -41.91
CA ASP A 264 -4.26 -8.07 -41.91
C ASP A 264 -3.71 -8.00 -40.48
N ILE A 265 -4.26 -7.13 -39.65
CA ILE A 265 -3.82 -7.03 -38.23
C ILE A 265 -4.16 -8.28 -37.43
N LYS A 266 -5.35 -8.86 -37.62
CA LYS A 266 -5.73 -10.11 -36.96
C LYS A 266 -4.77 -11.24 -37.30
N ASN A 267 -4.40 -11.39 -38.57
CA ASN A 267 -3.40 -12.36 -39.01
C ASN A 267 -2.03 -12.07 -38.38
N THR A 268 -1.60 -10.81 -38.35
CA THR A 268 -0.35 -10.40 -37.73
C THR A 268 -0.30 -10.78 -36.25
N LEU A 269 -1.35 -10.48 -35.47
CA LEU A 269 -1.41 -10.81 -34.05
C LEU A 269 -1.40 -12.32 -33.79
N ASN A 270 -2.07 -13.10 -34.64
CA ASN A 270 -2.12 -14.57 -34.51
C ASN A 270 -0.81 -15.26 -34.90
N THR A 271 -0.05 -14.71 -35.84
CA THR A 271 1.11 -15.43 -36.42
C THR A 271 2.44 -14.90 -35.93
N LYS A 272 2.50 -13.62 -35.55
CA LYS A 272 3.76 -12.97 -35.17
C LYS A 272 4.23 -13.45 -33.79
N LYS A 273 5.47 -13.95 -33.76
CA LYS A 273 6.17 -14.32 -32.53
C LYS A 273 7.40 -13.46 -32.33
N ILE A 274 7.60 -13.00 -31.10
CA ILE A 274 8.79 -12.29 -30.66
C ILE A 274 9.50 -13.17 -29.64
N LYS A 275 10.73 -13.59 -29.91
CA LYS A 275 11.46 -14.57 -29.11
C LYS A 275 10.63 -15.86 -28.83
N ASP A 276 10.03 -16.40 -29.87
CA ASP A 276 9.21 -17.61 -29.84
C ASP A 276 7.90 -17.51 -29.04
N GLN A 277 7.53 -16.32 -28.57
CA GLN A 277 6.30 -16.05 -27.83
C GLN A 277 5.35 -15.18 -28.65
N HIS A 278 4.05 -15.48 -28.57
CA HIS A 278 3.00 -14.60 -29.14
C HIS A 278 2.94 -13.27 -28.38
N ILE A 279 2.56 -12.20 -29.10
CA ILE A 279 2.32 -10.89 -28.47
C ILE A 279 1.02 -11.00 -27.67
N GLU A 280 1.11 -10.85 -26.36
CA GLU A 280 -0.05 -10.82 -25.49
C GLU A 280 -0.87 -9.55 -25.75
N THR A 281 -2.11 -9.73 -26.20
CA THR A 281 -2.93 -8.64 -26.71
C THR A 281 -4.12 -8.39 -25.81
N TYR A 282 -4.19 -7.18 -25.25
CA TYR A 282 -5.33 -6.66 -24.50
C TYR A 282 -6.03 -5.59 -25.31
N VAL A 283 -7.35 -5.66 -25.40
CA VAL A 283 -8.14 -4.63 -26.08
C VAL A 283 -9.26 -4.19 -25.16
N ILE A 284 -9.33 -2.90 -24.90
CA ILE A 284 -10.42 -2.25 -24.18
C ILE A 284 -11.26 -1.49 -25.19
N GLY A 285 -12.52 -1.87 -25.30
CA GLY A 285 -13.51 -1.16 -26.14
C GLY A 285 -14.50 -0.40 -25.26
N ALA A 286 -14.91 0.79 -25.68
CA ALA A 286 -16.00 1.53 -25.07
C ALA A 286 -16.98 2.02 -26.14
N ARG A 287 -18.21 2.35 -25.74
CA ARG A 287 -19.19 2.86 -26.69
C ARG A 287 -18.93 4.34 -26.99
N GLY A 288 -18.43 4.63 -28.20
CA GLY A 288 -18.31 5.99 -28.68
C GLY A 288 -19.62 6.56 -29.24
N ILE A 289 -19.64 7.85 -29.44
CA ILE A 289 -20.82 8.58 -29.93
C ILE A 289 -21.26 8.15 -31.36
N ASP A 290 -20.35 7.55 -32.10
CA ASP A 290 -20.62 7.10 -33.49
C ASP A 290 -21.29 5.72 -33.54
N ILE A 291 -21.32 4.97 -32.45
CA ILE A 291 -21.96 3.65 -32.33
C ILE A 291 -23.38 3.83 -31.81
N LYS A 292 -24.34 3.91 -32.78
CA LYS A 292 -25.72 4.36 -32.50
C LYS A 292 -26.72 3.24 -32.23
N SER A 293 -26.46 2.04 -32.67
CA SER A 293 -27.38 0.90 -32.55
C SER A 293 -26.77 -0.27 -31.82
N GLU A 294 -27.60 -1.09 -31.20
CA GLU A 294 -27.13 -2.31 -30.51
C GLU A 294 -26.50 -3.32 -31.49
N ALA A 295 -26.92 -3.33 -32.75
CA ALA A 295 -26.27 -4.15 -33.78
C ALA A 295 -24.84 -3.68 -34.04
N GLN A 296 -24.62 -2.35 -34.13
CA GLN A 296 -23.26 -1.80 -34.26
C GLN A 296 -22.40 -2.06 -33.02
N VAL A 297 -22.98 -2.05 -31.80
CA VAL A 297 -22.29 -2.41 -30.57
C VAL A 297 -21.86 -3.89 -30.62
N ALA A 298 -22.75 -4.79 -31.05
CA ALA A 298 -22.44 -6.20 -31.16
C ALA A 298 -21.32 -6.47 -32.18
N ASP A 299 -21.40 -5.86 -33.35
CA ASP A 299 -20.36 -5.95 -34.39
C ASP A 299 -19.02 -5.37 -33.92
N PHE A 300 -19.05 -4.25 -33.21
CA PHE A 300 -17.87 -3.62 -32.63
C PHE A 300 -17.20 -4.51 -31.58
N LYS A 301 -17.99 -5.05 -30.63
CA LYS A 301 -17.52 -6.02 -29.64
C LYS A 301 -16.88 -7.25 -30.31
N SER A 302 -17.58 -7.85 -31.25
CA SER A 302 -17.11 -9.04 -31.98
C SER A 302 -15.80 -8.79 -32.73
N ASN A 303 -15.67 -7.61 -33.37
CA ASN A 303 -14.45 -7.24 -34.09
C ASN A 303 -13.26 -7.04 -33.15
N LEU A 304 -13.46 -6.37 -32.01
CA LEU A 304 -12.38 -6.17 -31.04
C LEU A 304 -11.97 -7.47 -30.34
N GLU A 305 -12.94 -8.29 -29.95
CA GLU A 305 -12.69 -9.61 -29.38
C GLU A 305 -11.93 -10.51 -30.36
N GLY A 306 -12.30 -10.46 -31.64
CA GLY A 306 -11.63 -11.20 -32.71
C GLY A 306 -10.17 -10.78 -32.98
N LEU A 307 -9.67 -9.70 -32.39
CA LEU A 307 -8.26 -9.31 -32.41
C LEU A 307 -7.42 -10.04 -31.34
N ILE A 308 -8.06 -10.71 -30.38
CA ILE A 308 -7.34 -11.46 -29.34
C ILE A 308 -6.98 -12.84 -29.91
N PRO A 309 -5.69 -13.18 -30.00
CA PRO A 309 -5.27 -14.52 -30.41
C PRO A 309 -5.74 -15.60 -29.44
N GLU A 310 -6.21 -16.73 -29.96
CA GLU A 310 -6.71 -17.86 -29.15
C GLU A 310 -5.61 -18.50 -28.28
N GLU A 311 -4.35 -18.43 -28.73
CA GLU A 311 -3.20 -19.09 -28.08
C GLU A 311 -2.46 -18.20 -27.09
N ASN A 312 -2.95 -17.00 -26.77
CA ASN A 312 -2.27 -16.13 -25.82
C ASN A 312 -3.14 -15.79 -24.61
N ASN A 313 -2.52 -15.19 -23.57
CA ASN A 313 -3.20 -14.82 -22.34
C ASN A 313 -3.90 -13.44 -22.44
N GLY A 314 -4.06 -12.90 -23.64
CA GLY A 314 -4.70 -11.62 -23.88
C GLY A 314 -6.20 -11.63 -23.54
N GLN A 315 -6.77 -10.45 -23.42
CA GLN A 315 -8.15 -10.27 -22.98
C GLN A 315 -8.83 -9.14 -23.73
N PHE A 316 -10.10 -9.34 -24.10
CA PHE A 316 -10.97 -8.26 -24.52
C PHE A 316 -11.87 -7.84 -23.36
N LYS A 317 -12.01 -6.53 -23.16
CA LYS A 317 -12.93 -5.95 -22.18
C LYS A 317 -13.74 -4.82 -22.80
N TYR A 318 -15.07 -4.92 -22.70
CA TYR A 318 -15.95 -3.87 -23.15
C TYR A 318 -16.49 -3.09 -21.95
N LEU A 319 -16.44 -1.76 -22.04
CA LEU A 319 -16.91 -0.85 -21.00
C LEU A 319 -18.25 -0.23 -21.42
N GLU A 320 -19.27 -0.44 -20.61
CA GLU A 320 -20.54 0.26 -20.78
C GLU A 320 -20.45 1.72 -20.29
N ASN A 321 -19.50 2.01 -19.42
CA ASN A 321 -19.27 3.34 -18.88
C ASN A 321 -17.77 3.67 -18.80
N MET A 322 -17.38 4.82 -19.35
CA MET A 322 -16.00 5.31 -19.30
C MET A 322 -15.46 5.58 -17.90
N ILE A 323 -16.31 5.65 -16.87
CA ILE A 323 -15.89 5.76 -15.46
C ILE A 323 -15.07 4.53 -15.03
N GLU A 324 -15.33 3.37 -15.63
CA GLU A 324 -14.65 2.11 -15.30
C GLU A 324 -13.26 1.98 -15.95
N LEU A 325 -12.91 2.88 -16.87
CA LEU A 325 -11.71 2.77 -17.69
C LEU A 325 -10.43 2.73 -16.84
N GLU A 326 -10.31 3.63 -15.86
CA GLU A 326 -9.12 3.67 -15.00
C GLU A 326 -8.97 2.38 -14.19
N ALA A 327 -10.06 1.88 -13.60
CA ALA A 327 -10.08 0.62 -12.87
C ALA A 327 -9.69 -0.56 -13.78
N THR A 328 -10.15 -0.56 -15.04
CA THR A 328 -9.80 -1.58 -16.03
C THR A 328 -8.32 -1.57 -16.38
N PHE A 329 -7.72 -0.40 -16.58
CA PHE A 329 -6.27 -0.29 -16.78
C PHE A 329 -5.49 -0.82 -15.57
N GLN A 330 -5.94 -0.51 -14.35
CA GLN A 330 -5.33 -1.00 -13.12
C GLN A 330 -5.48 -2.52 -12.98
N GLU A 331 -6.63 -3.09 -13.35
CA GLU A 331 -6.88 -4.54 -13.34
C GLU A 331 -5.91 -5.27 -14.28
N ILE A 332 -5.74 -4.77 -15.52
CA ILE A 332 -4.80 -5.35 -16.49
C ILE A 332 -3.35 -5.23 -15.96
N ALA A 333 -2.98 -4.07 -15.39
CA ALA A 333 -1.68 -3.90 -14.78
C ALA A 333 -1.45 -4.88 -13.63
N ASN A 334 -2.44 -5.07 -12.76
CA ASN A 334 -2.39 -6.05 -11.69
C ASN A 334 -2.23 -7.47 -12.23
N GLY A 335 -3.03 -7.86 -13.24
CA GLY A 335 -2.92 -9.17 -13.88
C GLY A 335 -1.54 -9.44 -14.50
N LEU A 336 -0.93 -8.42 -15.14
CA LEU A 336 0.44 -8.50 -15.62
C LEU A 336 1.45 -8.62 -14.47
N THR A 337 1.31 -7.78 -13.44
CA THR A 337 2.28 -7.71 -12.34
C THR A 337 2.21 -8.90 -11.40
N GLN A 338 1.05 -9.51 -11.22
CA GLN A 338 0.90 -10.73 -10.44
C GLN A 338 1.73 -11.90 -10.99
N ARG A 339 1.90 -11.98 -12.30
CA ARG A 339 2.74 -13.00 -12.94
C ARG A 339 4.22 -12.82 -12.63
N TRP A 340 4.61 -11.64 -12.14
CA TRP A 340 6.00 -11.30 -11.85
C TRP A 340 6.33 -11.42 -10.37
N GLN A 341 5.33 -11.72 -9.54
CA GLN A 341 5.53 -11.84 -8.12
C GLN A 341 6.17 -13.20 -7.81
N ASN A 342 7.46 -13.15 -7.49
CA ASN A 342 8.16 -14.25 -6.88
C ASN A 342 8.17 -14.01 -5.37
N LEU A 343 7.75 -15.00 -4.61
CA LEU A 343 7.75 -14.95 -3.16
C LEU A 343 8.96 -15.71 -2.64
N SER A 344 9.81 -15.02 -1.87
CA SER A 344 10.92 -15.66 -1.17
C SER A 344 10.55 -15.88 0.29
N CYS A 345 10.49 -17.13 0.70
CA CYS A 345 10.28 -17.54 2.08
C CYS A 345 11.61 -18.02 2.67
N THR A 346 11.92 -17.62 3.90
CA THR A 346 13.17 -18.03 4.56
C THR A 346 12.89 -18.95 5.73
N ALA A 347 13.80 -19.89 5.98
CA ALA A 347 13.83 -20.72 7.18
C ALA A 347 15.28 -20.87 7.68
N PRO A 348 15.53 -21.11 8.99
CA PRO A 348 16.87 -21.39 9.49
C PRO A 348 17.47 -22.63 8.83
N LEU A 349 18.76 -22.59 8.47
CA LEU A 349 19.51 -23.72 7.90
C LEU A 349 19.53 -24.95 8.81
N THR A 350 19.41 -24.75 10.11
CA THR A 350 19.49 -25.83 11.13
C THR A 350 18.14 -26.47 11.45
N HIS A 351 17.06 -26.03 10.81
CA HIS A 351 15.73 -26.56 11.11
C HIS A 351 15.36 -27.70 10.18
N GLU A 352 15.14 -28.87 10.76
CA GLU A 352 14.48 -30.02 10.10
C GLU A 352 13.08 -30.20 10.65
N GLY A 353 12.09 -30.30 9.77
CA GLY A 353 10.70 -30.51 10.17
C GLY A 353 9.71 -29.55 9.53
N GLY A 354 8.52 -29.47 10.12
CA GLY A 354 7.45 -28.63 9.61
C GLY A 354 7.76 -27.15 9.68
N VAL A 355 7.56 -26.46 8.56
CA VAL A 355 7.60 -24.99 8.44
C VAL A 355 6.30 -24.51 7.85
N CYS A 356 5.86 -23.32 8.27
CA CYS A 356 4.67 -22.69 7.74
C CYS A 356 4.89 -21.18 7.69
N TRP A 357 4.59 -20.57 6.56
CA TRP A 357 4.59 -19.12 6.40
C TRP A 357 3.15 -18.66 6.25
N THR A 358 2.71 -17.75 7.10
CA THR A 358 1.37 -17.19 7.06
C THR A 358 1.41 -15.73 6.63
N LEU A 359 0.49 -15.31 5.77
CA LEU A 359 0.30 -13.91 5.49
C LEU A 359 -0.43 -13.30 6.68
N GLY A 360 0.24 -12.39 7.34
CA GLY A 360 -0.31 -11.59 8.41
C GLY A 360 0.34 -10.23 8.41
N GLU A 361 -0.42 -9.18 8.74
CA GLU A 361 0.23 -8.04 9.39
C GLU A 361 0.91 -8.65 10.61
N ILE A 362 2.19 -8.32 10.85
CA ILE A 362 2.85 -8.75 12.08
C ILE A 362 2.20 -7.92 13.20
N PRO A 363 1.22 -8.43 13.93
CA PRO A 363 0.87 -7.84 15.19
C PRO A 363 1.64 -8.61 16.24
N GLU A 364 2.29 -7.94 17.13
CA GLU A 364 2.48 -8.50 18.45
C GLU A 364 1.09 -8.80 19.00
N THR A 365 0.62 -10.01 18.82
CA THR A 365 -0.74 -10.40 19.20
C THR A 365 -0.74 -11.00 20.60
N THR A 366 -1.28 -10.23 21.50
CA THR A 366 -1.95 -10.83 22.67
C THR A 366 -3.37 -11.21 22.23
N THR A 367 -3.62 -12.49 21.97
CA THR A 367 -4.95 -12.98 21.59
C THR A 367 -5.78 -13.27 22.84
N ILE A 368 -6.81 -12.50 23.06
CA ILE A 368 -7.86 -12.83 24.04
C ILE A 368 -9.00 -13.52 23.29
N LYS A 369 -9.40 -14.71 23.72
CA LYS A 369 -10.60 -15.38 23.20
C LYS A 369 -11.83 -14.55 23.53
N GLN A 370 -12.57 -14.18 22.53
CA GLN A 370 -13.99 -13.89 22.60
C GLN A 370 -14.73 -14.88 21.70
N ASP A 371 -15.88 -15.32 22.18
CA ASP A 371 -16.73 -16.32 21.50
C ASP A 371 -17.01 -15.97 20.05
N GLU A 372 -17.09 -17.01 19.25
CA GLU A 372 -17.52 -17.15 17.85
C GLU A 372 -17.96 -15.85 17.15
N GLY A 373 -17.01 -15.09 16.62
CA GLY A 373 -17.18 -13.94 15.77
C GLY A 373 -15.86 -13.56 15.13
N GLU A 374 -15.88 -13.14 13.88
CA GLU A 374 -14.74 -12.78 13.04
C GLU A 374 -13.54 -12.17 13.77
N VAL A 375 -12.37 -12.82 13.71
CA VAL A 375 -11.11 -12.29 14.25
C VAL A 375 -10.57 -11.23 13.29
N LYS A 376 -10.83 -9.97 13.57
CA LYS A 376 -10.12 -8.85 12.94
C LYS A 376 -8.79 -8.63 13.63
N THR A 377 -7.69 -8.92 12.95
CA THR A 377 -6.34 -8.55 13.42
C THR A 377 -6.13 -7.05 13.26
N VAL A 378 -5.83 -6.37 14.36
CA VAL A 378 -5.56 -4.93 14.38
C VAL A 378 -4.07 -4.72 14.62
N ALA A 379 -3.38 -4.08 13.67
CA ALA A 379 -1.99 -3.69 13.82
C ALA A 379 -1.82 -2.70 14.99
N LEU A 380 -0.82 -2.94 15.85
CA LEU A 380 -0.48 -1.99 16.91
C LEU A 380 0.20 -0.76 16.29
N ARG A 381 -0.37 0.41 16.53
CA ARG A 381 0.14 1.68 15.99
C ARG A 381 0.53 2.60 17.13
N HIS A 382 1.63 3.32 16.95
CA HIS A 382 2.02 4.36 17.88
C HIS A 382 0.97 5.48 17.89
N TYR A 383 0.63 5.94 19.09
CA TYR A 383 -0.20 7.12 19.27
C TYR A 383 0.69 8.35 19.21
N PHE A 384 0.44 9.26 18.28
CA PHE A 384 1.08 10.57 18.21
C PHE A 384 0.05 11.62 17.85
N ALA A 385 -0.21 12.56 18.75
CA ALA A 385 -1.17 13.63 18.53
C ALA A 385 -0.53 15.00 18.85
N PRO A 386 -0.20 15.80 17.83
CA PRO A 386 0.01 17.23 18.03
C PRO A 386 -1.30 17.87 18.50
N ILE A 387 -1.18 18.75 19.45
CA ILE A 387 -2.31 19.38 20.12
C ILE A 387 -2.17 20.89 20.17
N VAL A 388 -3.31 21.56 20.14
CA VAL A 388 -3.46 22.98 20.46
C VAL A 388 -4.56 23.13 21.51
N GLY A 389 -4.42 24.08 22.40
CA GLY A 389 -5.38 24.28 23.48
C GLY A 389 -5.67 25.74 23.74
N ILE A 390 -6.86 25.96 24.24
CA ILE A 390 -7.33 27.27 24.70
C ILE A 390 -8.00 27.11 26.06
N GLY A 391 -7.65 27.95 26.99
CA GLY A 391 -8.20 27.83 28.33
C GLY A 391 -8.02 29.07 29.17
N GLY A 392 -8.28 28.89 30.45
CA GLY A 392 -8.10 29.94 31.42
C GLY A 392 -8.08 29.38 32.84
N GLY A 393 -7.81 30.25 33.76
CA GLY A 393 -7.73 29.82 35.15
C GLY A 393 -7.63 31.01 36.10
N VAL A 394 -7.31 30.67 37.32
CA VAL A 394 -7.12 31.62 38.42
C VAL A 394 -5.76 31.36 39.05
N ILE A 395 -4.94 32.39 39.15
CA ILE A 395 -3.63 32.36 39.83
C ILE A 395 -3.76 33.03 41.16
N GLN A 396 -3.22 32.40 42.20
CA GLN A 396 -3.12 33.01 43.52
C GLN A 396 -1.85 33.91 43.59
N ASP A 397 -2.04 35.16 43.93
CA ASP A 397 -0.93 36.02 44.28
C ASP A 397 -0.53 35.82 45.76
N LYS A 398 0.65 35.22 45.95
CA LYS A 398 1.21 34.96 47.29
C LYS A 398 1.61 36.21 48.05
N TYR A 399 1.84 37.30 47.34
CA TYR A 399 2.35 38.58 47.86
C TYR A 399 1.30 39.67 47.84
N ALA A 400 0.04 39.30 47.58
CA ALA A 400 -1.03 40.28 47.62
C ALA A 400 -1.10 40.94 48.99
N PRO A 401 -1.22 42.29 49.06
CA PRO A 401 -1.49 42.98 50.32
C PRO A 401 -2.72 42.41 51.04
N ALA A 402 -2.76 42.54 52.38
CA ALA A 402 -3.82 41.93 53.17
C ALA A 402 -5.26 42.36 52.77
N ASP A 403 -5.37 43.49 52.10
CA ASP A 403 -6.60 44.09 51.54
C ASP A 403 -6.70 43.96 50.01
N GLY A 404 -5.72 43.36 49.37
CA GLY A 404 -5.65 43.18 47.90
C GLY A 404 -6.35 41.91 47.41
N LYS A 405 -6.66 41.90 46.11
CA LYS A 405 -7.18 40.68 45.43
C LYS A 405 -6.14 39.60 45.45
N LYS A 406 -6.45 38.44 46.06
CA LYS A 406 -5.56 37.28 46.16
C LYS A 406 -5.58 36.38 44.92
N TYR A 407 -6.53 36.58 44.01
CA TYR A 407 -6.71 35.74 42.85
C TYR A 407 -6.94 36.58 41.60
N TYR A 408 -6.26 36.17 40.50
CA TYR A 408 -6.36 36.83 39.20
C TYR A 408 -6.72 35.81 38.13
N GLY A 409 -7.70 36.18 37.30
CA GLY A 409 -8.04 35.38 36.12
C GLY A 409 -6.98 35.55 35.03
N PHE A 410 -6.73 34.48 34.30
CA PHE A 410 -5.88 34.50 33.12
C PHE A 410 -6.46 33.64 32.01
N PHE A 411 -6.05 33.92 30.77
CA PHE A 411 -6.31 33.17 29.57
C PHE A 411 -5.03 32.50 29.12
N ASN A 412 -5.08 31.24 28.63
CA ASN A 412 -3.89 30.55 28.14
C ASN A 412 -4.12 29.93 26.76
N LEU A 413 -3.02 29.86 26.02
CA LEU A 413 -2.88 29.10 24.79
C LEU A 413 -1.86 28.00 25.02
N GLU A 414 -2.14 26.82 24.48
CA GLU A 414 -1.29 25.65 24.61
C GLU A 414 -0.94 25.10 23.22
N ILE A 415 0.28 24.58 23.09
CA ILE A 415 0.76 23.84 21.92
C ILE A 415 1.69 22.74 22.39
N GLY A 416 1.53 21.55 21.87
CA GLY A 416 2.35 20.43 22.28
C GLY A 416 2.03 19.15 21.51
N PHE A 417 2.41 18.04 22.10
CA PHE A 417 2.09 16.73 21.55
C PHE A 417 1.96 15.68 22.65
N ASP A 418 1.17 14.67 22.34
CA ASP A 418 1.07 13.42 23.08
C ASP A 418 1.74 12.32 22.27
N TYR A 419 2.45 11.42 22.95
CA TYR A 419 3.02 10.23 22.36
C TYR A 419 2.81 9.04 23.30
N ALA A 420 2.35 7.91 22.76
CA ALA A 420 2.30 6.66 23.52
C ALA A 420 2.70 5.46 22.66
N TYR A 421 3.48 4.59 23.26
CA TYR A 421 3.90 3.30 22.73
C TYR A 421 2.82 2.26 23.02
N PRO A 422 2.35 1.50 22.02
CA PRO A 422 1.32 0.49 22.23
C PRO A 422 1.85 -0.72 23.00
N ILE A 423 1.17 -1.06 24.08
CA ILE A 423 1.40 -2.29 24.85
C ILE A 423 0.44 -3.39 24.40
N SER A 424 -0.78 -3.01 24.02
CA SER A 424 -1.79 -3.89 23.44
C SER A 424 -2.67 -3.10 22.47
N LYS A 425 -3.59 -3.78 21.79
CA LYS A 425 -4.55 -3.11 20.87
C LYS A 425 -5.39 -2.04 21.56
N ASP A 426 -5.64 -2.19 22.86
CA ASP A 426 -6.52 -1.33 23.65
C ASP A 426 -5.79 -0.54 24.72
N PHE A 427 -4.44 -0.65 24.79
CA PHE A 427 -3.67 0.00 25.86
C PHE A 427 -2.29 0.45 25.39
N SER A 428 -1.94 1.72 25.64
CA SER A 428 -0.62 2.26 25.35
C SER A 428 -0.11 3.11 26.51
N VAL A 429 1.21 3.22 26.61
CA VAL A 429 1.90 4.00 27.65
C VAL A 429 2.88 4.97 26.98
N GLY A 430 2.92 6.18 27.46
CA GLY A 430 3.78 7.21 26.90
C GLY A 430 3.89 8.45 27.75
N GLY A 431 3.99 9.59 27.11
CA GLY A 431 4.07 10.87 27.76
C GLY A 431 3.52 12.02 26.91
N TYR A 432 3.33 13.14 27.54
CA TYR A 432 2.96 14.38 26.86
C TYR A 432 3.94 15.50 27.19
N PHE A 433 3.99 16.44 26.26
CA PHE A 433 4.84 17.62 26.34
C PHE A 433 4.10 18.81 25.76
N ILE A 434 3.80 19.80 26.60
CA ILE A 434 2.95 20.92 26.23
C ILE A 434 3.61 22.22 26.67
N PHE A 435 3.83 23.10 25.74
CA PHE A 435 4.11 24.49 25.99
C PHE A 435 2.80 25.27 26.15
N TYR A 436 2.71 26.09 27.17
CA TYR A 436 1.61 27.03 27.30
C TYR A 436 2.10 28.46 27.50
N ASN A 437 1.24 29.42 27.16
CA ASN A 437 1.47 30.83 27.42
C ASN A 437 0.16 31.43 27.97
N GLY A 438 0.21 31.84 29.22
CA GLY A 438 -0.92 32.46 29.91
C GLY A 438 -0.86 33.99 29.85
N PHE A 439 -1.99 34.60 29.57
CA PHE A 439 -2.15 36.07 29.51
C PHE A 439 -3.10 36.51 30.59
N HIS A 440 -2.70 37.43 31.43
CA HIS A 440 -3.59 38.00 32.46
C HIS A 440 -3.70 39.51 32.34
N GLY A 441 -4.91 40.01 32.57
CA GLY A 441 -5.23 41.45 32.44
C GLY A 441 -5.01 42.27 33.72
N ILE A 442 -3.91 42.07 34.45
CA ILE A 442 -3.63 42.85 35.66
C ILE A 442 -3.11 44.25 35.24
N LYS A 443 -3.88 45.27 35.53
CA LYS A 443 -3.58 46.68 35.15
C LYS A 443 -2.29 47.26 35.77
N THR A 444 -1.75 46.64 36.80
CA THR A 444 -0.64 47.14 37.59
C THR A 444 0.75 46.63 37.17
N THR A 445 0.81 45.62 36.32
CA THR A 445 2.07 45.06 35.81
C THR A 445 2.08 45.05 34.29
N PRO A 446 2.89 45.84 33.60
CA PRO A 446 3.00 45.79 32.15
C PRO A 446 3.64 44.47 31.73
N ASN A 447 3.01 43.81 30.76
CA ASN A 447 3.50 42.58 30.11
C ASN A 447 3.40 41.29 30.97
N CYS A 448 2.24 40.96 31.43
CA CYS A 448 2.03 39.71 32.16
C CYS A 448 1.70 38.57 31.19
N TYR A 449 2.70 37.88 30.67
CA TYR A 449 2.54 36.56 30.09
C TYR A 449 3.24 35.55 31.00
N ASN A 450 2.61 34.38 31.11
CA ASN A 450 3.07 33.29 31.94
C ASN A 450 3.40 32.07 31.05
N PRO A 451 4.62 32.02 30.47
CA PRO A 451 5.04 30.87 29.74
C PRO A 451 5.32 29.71 30.68
N GLY A 452 4.98 28.50 30.26
CA GLY A 452 5.25 27.32 31.06
C GLY A 452 5.31 26.06 30.22
N LEU A 453 5.65 25.00 30.92
CA LEU A 453 5.80 23.68 30.37
C LEU A 453 5.03 22.67 31.23
N LYS A 454 4.25 21.83 30.57
CA LYS A 454 3.63 20.66 31.16
C LYS A 454 4.28 19.41 30.59
N ILE A 455 4.63 18.48 31.46
CA ILE A 455 5.21 17.18 31.08
C ILE A 455 4.73 16.11 32.05
N GLY A 456 4.42 14.94 31.54
CA GLY A 456 3.99 13.82 32.36
C GLY A 456 3.81 12.53 31.59
N PRO A 457 3.70 11.41 32.32
CA PRO A 457 3.27 10.14 31.75
C PRO A 457 1.83 10.21 31.26
N LEU A 458 1.56 9.41 30.24
CA LEU A 458 0.27 9.30 29.59
C LEU A 458 -0.06 7.83 29.34
N ILE A 459 -1.31 7.48 29.53
CA ILE A 459 -1.86 6.19 29.11
C ILE A 459 -3.05 6.41 28.18
N THR A 460 -3.21 5.50 27.23
CA THR A 460 -4.40 5.47 26.37
C THR A 460 -5.12 4.13 26.54
N MET A 461 -6.44 4.17 26.60
CA MET A 461 -7.29 2.99 26.75
C MET A 461 -8.37 3.02 25.68
N GLY A 462 -8.47 1.97 24.84
CA GLY A 462 -9.45 1.85 23.76
C GLY A 462 -8.78 1.60 22.41
N ASN A 463 -9.60 1.29 21.40
CA ASN A 463 -9.14 0.80 20.10
C ASN A 463 -8.85 1.94 19.11
N TYR A 464 -7.88 2.80 19.41
CA TYR A 464 -7.49 3.87 18.47
C TYR A 464 -6.75 3.33 17.22
N SER A 465 -6.09 2.18 17.33
CA SER A 465 -5.36 1.55 16.21
C SER A 465 -6.29 1.05 15.09
N GLY A 466 -7.53 0.71 15.43
CA GLY A 466 -8.56 0.28 14.47
C GLY A 466 -9.46 1.41 13.96
N GLY A 467 -9.12 2.68 14.22
CA GLY A 467 -9.97 3.82 13.89
C GLY A 467 -11.14 4.01 14.85
N GLY A 468 -11.14 3.30 15.98
CA GLY A 468 -12.10 3.45 17.06
C GLY A 468 -11.80 4.59 18.03
N SER A 469 -12.61 4.71 19.06
CA SER A 469 -12.42 5.70 20.13
C SER A 469 -11.47 5.18 21.20
N ALA A 470 -10.62 6.06 21.74
CA ALA A 470 -9.78 5.76 22.88
C ALA A 470 -9.86 6.88 23.92
N PHE A 471 -9.76 6.49 25.16
CA PHE A 471 -9.66 7.42 26.29
C PHE A 471 -8.20 7.69 26.61
N VAL A 472 -7.85 8.94 26.90
CA VAL A 472 -6.50 9.40 27.21
C VAL A 472 -6.48 9.94 28.64
N LEU A 473 -5.56 9.44 29.45
CA LEU A 473 -5.31 9.89 30.82
C LEU A 473 -3.83 10.22 31.00
N GLY A 474 -3.55 11.45 31.41
CA GLY A 474 -2.20 11.90 31.77
C GLY A 474 -2.16 12.45 33.19
N LEU A 475 -1.05 12.20 33.87
CA LEU A 475 -0.74 12.80 35.17
C LEU A 475 0.64 13.41 35.07
N GLY A 476 0.79 14.68 35.39
CA GLY A 476 2.06 15.32 35.20
C GLY A 476 2.30 16.54 36.07
N TYR A 477 3.32 17.25 35.66
CA TYR A 477 3.81 18.38 36.39
C TYR A 477 3.95 19.58 35.46
N GLU A 478 3.47 20.71 35.94
CA GLU A 478 3.54 21.98 35.24
C GLU A 478 4.52 22.92 35.94
N VAL A 479 5.42 23.49 35.16
CA VAL A 479 6.34 24.57 35.60
C VAL A 479 6.02 25.80 34.82
N GLY A 480 5.58 26.86 35.50
CA GLY A 480 5.34 28.17 34.91
C GLY A 480 6.36 29.22 35.41
N ALA A 481 6.71 30.15 34.55
CA ALA A 481 7.50 31.32 34.89
C ALA A 481 6.63 32.56 34.75
N THR A 482 6.25 33.15 35.85
CA THR A 482 5.46 34.40 35.86
C THR A 482 6.41 35.58 35.95
N LYS A 483 6.47 36.39 34.90
CA LYS A 483 7.25 37.65 34.95
C LYS A 483 6.49 38.64 35.82
N GLY A 484 7.10 39.06 36.92
CA GLY A 484 6.48 39.94 37.92
C GLY A 484 6.10 39.26 39.23
N PHE A 485 6.12 37.93 39.26
CA PHE A 485 6.04 37.16 40.50
C PHE A 485 7.38 36.45 40.69
N GLU A 486 8.04 36.68 41.82
CA GLU A 486 9.37 36.10 42.10
C GLU A 486 9.33 34.57 42.36
N THR A 487 8.21 33.90 42.14
CA THR A 487 8.02 32.50 42.46
C THR A 487 7.77 31.67 41.23
N LYS A 488 8.58 30.62 41.05
CA LYS A 488 8.28 29.54 40.11
C LYS A 488 6.94 28.91 40.51
N GLN A 489 5.98 28.89 39.59
CA GLN A 489 4.70 28.21 39.84
C GLN A 489 4.84 26.75 39.48
N HIS A 490 4.63 25.91 40.48
CA HIS A 490 4.61 24.48 40.35
C HIS A 490 3.19 24.00 40.53
N ARG A 491 2.65 23.27 39.53
CA ARG A 491 1.32 22.72 39.58
C ARG A 491 1.34 21.25 39.22
N PHE A 492 0.41 20.54 39.79
CA PHE A 492 0.09 19.18 39.36
C PHE A 492 -0.90 19.27 38.21
N ASP A 493 -0.66 18.50 37.16
CA ASP A 493 -1.45 18.51 35.93
C ASP A 493 -2.17 17.17 35.74
N ILE A 494 -3.45 17.24 35.44
CA ILE A 494 -4.30 16.09 35.09
C ILE A 494 -4.82 16.34 33.68
N ARG A 495 -4.51 15.41 32.77
CA ARG A 495 -4.95 15.42 31.41
C ARG A 495 -5.98 14.34 31.19
N LEU A 496 -7.17 14.71 30.72
CA LEU A 496 -8.26 13.82 30.35
C LEU A 496 -8.61 14.08 28.89
N GLY A 497 -8.79 13.03 28.09
CA GLY A 497 -9.17 13.23 26.71
C GLY A 497 -9.75 11.97 26.07
N ALA A 498 -10.30 12.16 24.88
CA ALA A 498 -10.78 11.06 24.06
C ALA A 498 -10.43 11.30 22.60
N THR A 499 -10.04 10.23 21.91
CA THR A 499 -10.00 10.19 20.45
C THR A 499 -11.32 9.63 19.93
N PHE A 500 -11.77 10.12 18.80
CA PHE A 500 -12.99 9.66 18.15
C PHE A 500 -12.78 9.59 16.63
N LEU A 501 -13.81 9.21 15.90
CA LEU A 501 -13.78 8.93 14.47
C LEU A 501 -12.80 9.79 13.67
N ALA A 502 -11.98 9.13 12.83
CA ALA A 502 -10.97 9.75 11.98
C ALA A 502 -9.74 10.35 12.71
N GLY A 503 -9.48 9.98 13.98
CA GLY A 503 -8.26 10.40 14.69
C GLY A 503 -8.34 11.75 15.38
N HIS A 504 -9.48 12.40 15.41
CA HIS A 504 -9.64 13.65 16.16
C HIS A 504 -9.53 13.39 17.66
N PHE A 505 -8.81 14.26 18.36
CA PHE A 505 -8.64 14.26 19.80
C PHE A 505 -9.29 15.48 20.41
N LEU A 506 -10.03 15.29 21.48
CA LEU A 506 -10.55 16.36 22.34
C LEU A 506 -10.13 16.06 23.77
N GLY A 507 -9.50 17.01 24.43
CA GLY A 507 -8.99 16.86 25.78
C GLY A 507 -9.30 18.04 26.69
N LEU A 508 -9.22 17.75 27.97
CA LEU A 508 -9.35 18.72 29.06
C LEU A 508 -8.13 18.58 29.98
N ASP A 509 -7.35 19.63 30.09
CA ASP A 509 -6.23 19.70 31.01
C ASP A 509 -6.60 20.54 32.24
N ILE A 510 -6.41 19.97 33.40
CA ILE A 510 -6.67 20.61 34.69
C ILE A 510 -5.37 20.64 35.49
N SER A 511 -4.85 21.84 35.71
CA SER A 511 -3.68 22.03 36.56
C SER A 511 -4.09 22.68 37.88
N THR A 512 -3.56 22.15 38.98
CA THR A 512 -3.87 22.64 40.32
C THR A 512 -2.60 22.80 41.16
N GLY A 513 -2.60 23.81 42.03
CA GLY A 513 -1.45 24.16 42.87
C GLY A 513 -1.62 25.57 43.42
N TYR A 514 -0.73 26.51 43.05
CA TYR A 514 -0.89 27.92 43.39
C TYR A 514 -1.96 28.66 42.54
N GLY A 515 -2.96 27.91 42.10
CA GLY A 515 -4.07 28.34 41.28
C GLY A 515 -4.63 27.12 40.55
N THR A 516 -5.75 27.34 39.89
CA THR A 516 -6.37 26.29 39.06
C THR A 516 -6.50 26.79 37.64
N GLN A 517 -6.11 25.96 36.70
CA GLN A 517 -6.22 26.19 35.28
C GLN A 517 -7.02 25.06 34.66
N CYS A 518 -7.84 25.41 33.68
CA CYS A 518 -8.57 24.45 32.88
C CYS A 518 -8.41 24.84 31.41
N THR A 519 -7.98 23.89 30.58
CA THR A 519 -7.72 24.11 29.16
C THR A 519 -8.43 23.06 28.36
N LEU A 520 -9.19 23.48 27.37
CA LEU A 520 -9.73 22.61 26.34
C LEU A 520 -8.68 22.45 25.25
N THR A 521 -8.29 21.22 24.96
CA THR A 521 -7.29 20.89 23.96
C THR A 521 -7.92 20.13 22.79
N TYR A 522 -7.46 20.43 21.59
CA TYR A 522 -7.81 19.74 20.37
C TYR A 522 -6.55 19.28 19.66
N GLY A 523 -6.59 18.09 19.09
CA GLY A 523 -5.51 17.52 18.34
C GLY A 523 -5.98 16.54 17.28
N TYR A 524 -5.00 16.03 16.54
CA TYR A 524 -5.24 14.99 15.57
C TYR A 524 -4.21 13.86 15.77
N ASN A 525 -4.68 12.65 15.96
CA ASN A 525 -3.82 11.48 16.10
C ASN A 525 -3.35 11.03 14.72
N PHE A 526 -2.10 11.30 14.41
CA PHE A 526 -1.41 10.71 13.28
C PHE A 526 -0.97 9.31 13.73
N ASN A 527 -1.71 8.29 13.37
CA ASN A 527 -1.27 6.92 13.55
C ASN A 527 0.07 6.73 12.82
N LEU A 528 1.16 7.10 13.47
CA LEU A 528 2.52 6.90 12.99
C LEU A 528 2.83 5.41 13.10
N LEU A 529 2.45 4.73 12.10
CA LEU A 529 2.95 3.99 11.09
C LEU A 529 4.15 3.19 11.23
N LYS A 530 4.01 2.19 10.86
CA LYS A 530 4.49 1.07 10.06
C LYS A 530 5.93 0.75 10.28
#